data_302753f6602c908e2c5c4d67d82a13a1
#
_entry.id   302753f6602c908e2c5c4d67d82a13a1
#
_cell.length_a   1.000
_cell.length_b   1.000
_cell.length_c   1.000
_cell.angle_alpha   90.00
_cell.angle_beta   90.00
_cell.angle_gamma   90.00
#
_symmetry.space_group_name_H-M   'P 1'
#
loop_
_entity.id
_entity.type
_entity.pdbx_description
1 polymer ?
#
loop_
_entity_poly.entity_id
_entity_poly.type
_entity_poly.pdbx_seq_one_letter_code
_entity_poly.pdbx_strand_id
1 'polypeptide(L)'
;IAPRDETVFLATTLEELMTAFPNNRINVEIKQSGELGMKAMKEALRLMEKYDAWDRVVLASFHNEIYDEYQRLQKAGEVPEGFMCSPGVAGVAKFYLLQLFNADLFHSDGMCVFQLPTKYSVITLATERLVQRMHDHNLAVHFWTINDPEEMRFLIGIGADGIMTDYPHRLAEVYASYGK
;
A
#
# COMPACT_ATOMS: atom_id res chain seq x y z
N ILE A 1 -31.25 -11.88 11.87
CA ILE A 1 -31.94 -10.65 12.26
C ILE A 1 -31.75 -9.67 11.10
N ALA A 2 -32.84 -9.33 10.40
CA ALA A 2 -32.76 -8.33 9.35
C ALA A 2 -32.48 -6.94 9.98
N PRO A 3 -31.63 -6.13 9.37
CA PRO A 3 -31.36 -4.79 9.90
C PRO A 3 -32.62 -3.92 9.83
N ARG A 4 -32.70 -3.02 10.78
CA ARG A 4 -33.82 -2.06 10.87
C ARG A 4 -33.73 -0.91 9.87
N ASP A 5 -32.57 -0.74 9.25
CA ASP A 5 -32.28 0.32 8.30
C ASP A 5 -31.48 -0.26 7.13
N GLU A 6 -32.00 -0.18 5.93
CA GLU A 6 -31.38 -0.69 4.70
C GLU A 6 -30.04 0.03 4.41
N THR A 7 -29.85 1.26 4.87
CA THR A 7 -28.60 2.02 4.67
C THR A 7 -27.42 1.43 5.41
N VAL A 8 -27.64 0.62 6.47
CA VAL A 8 -26.56 -0.05 7.23
C VAL A 8 -25.77 -1.05 6.38
N PHE A 9 -26.30 -1.49 5.24
CA PHE A 9 -25.64 -2.45 4.33
C PHE A 9 -25.04 -1.81 3.07
N LEU A 10 -25.16 -0.49 2.91
CA LEU A 10 -24.47 0.17 1.82
C LEU A 10 -22.98 0.20 2.12
N ALA A 11 -22.16 -0.19 1.14
CA ALA A 11 -20.73 -0.03 1.24
C ALA A 11 -20.40 1.47 1.30
N THR A 12 -19.53 1.84 2.26
CA THR A 12 -19.02 3.20 2.35
C THR A 12 -18.25 3.56 1.08
N THR A 13 -18.56 4.69 0.48
CA THR A 13 -17.83 5.19 -0.67
C THR A 13 -16.47 5.77 -0.26
N LEU A 14 -15.52 5.82 -1.19
CA LEU A 14 -14.23 6.47 -0.94
C LEU A 14 -14.43 7.96 -0.58
N GLU A 15 -15.41 8.63 -1.19
CA GLU A 15 -15.72 10.02 -0.92
C GLU A 15 -16.23 10.26 0.51
N GLU A 16 -17.12 9.40 0.99
CA GLU A 16 -17.59 9.43 2.38
C GLU A 16 -16.43 9.18 3.36
N LEU A 17 -15.55 8.22 3.04
CA LEU A 17 -14.36 7.93 3.86
C LEU A 17 -13.43 9.15 3.94
N MET A 18 -13.10 9.76 2.80
CA MET A 18 -12.24 10.96 2.75
C MET A 18 -12.83 12.15 3.51
N THR A 19 -14.16 12.28 3.48
CA THR A 19 -14.89 13.33 4.18
C THR A 19 -14.91 13.09 5.69
N ALA A 20 -15.16 11.85 6.12
CA ALA A 20 -15.22 11.48 7.54
C ALA A 20 -13.84 11.50 8.21
N PHE A 21 -12.77 11.23 7.45
CA PHE A 21 -11.40 11.11 7.94
C PHE A 21 -10.43 12.01 7.17
N PRO A 22 -10.57 13.35 7.28
CA PRO A 22 -9.82 14.30 6.45
C PRO A 22 -8.31 14.31 6.72
N ASN A 23 -7.88 13.86 7.90
CA ASN A 23 -6.48 13.89 8.34
C ASN A 23 -5.84 12.49 8.43
N ASN A 24 -6.58 11.44 8.11
CA ASN A 24 -6.07 10.08 8.19
C ASN A 24 -5.34 9.68 6.90
N ARG A 25 -4.30 8.87 7.04
CA ARG A 25 -3.71 8.16 5.91
C ARG A 25 -4.65 7.05 5.47
N ILE A 26 -4.81 6.90 4.17
CA ILE A 26 -5.73 5.94 3.56
C ILE A 26 -4.96 5.10 2.55
N ASN A 27 -5.11 3.79 2.61
CA ASN A 27 -4.64 2.89 1.58
C ASN A 27 -5.82 2.47 0.69
N VAL A 28 -5.73 2.78 -0.60
CA VAL A 28 -6.77 2.48 -1.59
C VAL A 28 -6.26 1.44 -2.56
N GLU A 29 -6.86 0.26 -2.56
CA GLU A 29 -6.50 -0.80 -3.48
C GLU A 29 -7.49 -0.87 -4.65
N ILE A 30 -6.99 -0.75 -5.88
CA ILE A 30 -7.76 -1.02 -7.10
C ILE A 30 -7.70 -2.53 -7.38
N LYS A 31 -8.78 -3.22 -7.05
CA LYS A 31 -8.88 -4.70 -7.20
C LYS A 31 -9.27 -5.16 -8.59
N GLN A 32 -9.86 -4.28 -9.38
CA GLN A 32 -10.34 -4.59 -10.71
C GLN A 32 -9.24 -4.37 -11.75
N SER A 33 -9.26 -5.18 -12.82
CA SER A 33 -8.41 -5.03 -13.99
C SER A 33 -9.18 -4.42 -15.17
N GLY A 34 -8.48 -4.15 -16.26
CA GLY A 34 -9.05 -3.67 -17.51
C GLY A 34 -9.79 -2.34 -17.37
N GLU A 35 -10.83 -2.16 -18.17
CA GLU A 35 -11.58 -0.91 -18.27
C GLU A 35 -12.18 -0.48 -16.92
N LEU A 36 -12.68 -1.43 -16.13
CA LEU A 36 -13.26 -1.13 -14.83
C LEU A 36 -12.20 -0.67 -13.82
N GLY A 37 -11.03 -1.31 -13.82
CA GLY A 37 -9.90 -0.90 -13.00
C GLY A 37 -9.42 0.51 -13.34
N MET A 38 -9.31 0.82 -14.65
CA MET A 38 -8.95 2.15 -15.11
C MET A 38 -9.99 3.22 -14.73
N LYS A 39 -11.28 2.91 -14.78
CA LYS A 39 -12.34 3.82 -14.29
C LYS A 39 -12.22 4.05 -12.79
N ALA A 40 -12.03 2.99 -12.01
CA ALA A 40 -11.87 3.09 -10.56
C ALA A 40 -10.63 3.93 -10.19
N MET A 41 -9.51 3.71 -10.87
CA MET A 41 -8.29 4.52 -10.68
C MET A 41 -8.54 6.00 -10.97
N LYS A 42 -9.13 6.33 -12.12
CA LYS A 42 -9.43 7.71 -12.48
C LYS A 42 -10.35 8.40 -11.48
N GLU A 43 -11.35 7.68 -10.97
CA GLU A 43 -12.24 8.21 -9.93
C GLU A 43 -11.50 8.40 -8.60
N ALA A 44 -10.61 7.48 -8.21
CA ALA A 44 -9.77 7.65 -7.02
C ALA A 44 -8.88 8.91 -7.14
N LEU A 45 -8.21 9.10 -8.28
CA LEU A 45 -7.38 10.28 -8.55
C LEU A 45 -8.20 11.57 -8.52
N ARG A 46 -9.41 11.58 -9.11
CA ARG A 46 -10.33 12.73 -9.07
C ARG A 46 -10.72 13.08 -7.63
N LEU A 47 -10.98 12.09 -6.79
CA LEU A 47 -11.29 12.33 -5.39
C LEU A 47 -10.07 12.81 -4.60
N MET A 48 -8.88 12.29 -4.88
CA MET A 48 -7.65 12.75 -4.26
C MET A 48 -7.38 14.23 -4.58
N GLU A 49 -7.58 14.63 -5.82
CA GLU A 49 -7.51 16.05 -6.22
C GLU A 49 -8.57 16.90 -5.50
N LYS A 50 -9.84 16.46 -5.52
CA LYS A 50 -10.95 17.17 -4.89
C LYS A 50 -10.75 17.44 -3.40
N TYR A 51 -10.12 16.50 -2.68
CA TYR A 51 -9.94 16.54 -1.23
C TYR A 51 -8.51 16.88 -0.80
N ASP A 52 -7.67 17.32 -1.76
CA ASP A 52 -6.24 17.60 -1.52
C ASP A 52 -5.57 16.48 -0.70
N ALA A 53 -5.71 15.25 -1.18
CA ALA A 53 -5.37 14.04 -0.44
C ALA A 53 -4.11 13.34 -0.96
N TRP A 54 -3.30 14.03 -1.76
CA TRP A 54 -2.13 13.47 -2.44
C TRP A 54 -1.02 12.99 -1.48
N ASP A 55 -0.90 13.65 -0.33
CA ASP A 55 0.13 13.38 0.69
C ASP A 55 -0.29 12.31 1.73
N ARG A 56 -1.54 11.85 1.68
CA ARG A 56 -2.12 10.95 2.67
C ARG A 56 -2.79 9.70 2.10
N VAL A 57 -2.87 9.56 0.78
CA VAL A 57 -3.45 8.38 0.13
C VAL A 57 -2.36 7.61 -0.60
N VAL A 58 -2.25 6.32 -0.28
CA VAL A 58 -1.46 5.35 -1.06
C VAL A 58 -2.40 4.64 -2.02
N LEU A 59 -2.09 4.68 -3.31
CA LEU A 59 -2.80 3.90 -4.32
C LEU A 59 -2.05 2.60 -4.59
N ALA A 60 -2.74 1.48 -4.52
CA ALA A 60 -2.18 0.15 -4.74
C ALA A 60 -3.01 -0.66 -5.75
N SER A 61 -2.36 -1.55 -6.47
CA SER A 61 -3.00 -2.59 -7.27
C SER A 61 -2.06 -3.75 -7.51
N PHE A 62 -2.59 -4.97 -7.58
CA PHE A 62 -1.85 -6.14 -8.07
C PHE A 62 -1.72 -6.18 -9.59
N HIS A 63 -2.52 -5.38 -10.32
CA HIS A 63 -2.54 -5.34 -11.77
C HIS A 63 -1.48 -4.38 -12.30
N ASN A 64 -0.52 -4.89 -13.05
CA ASN A 64 0.58 -4.09 -13.60
C ASN A 64 0.08 -2.94 -14.48
N GLU A 65 -0.99 -3.16 -15.26
CA GLU A 65 -1.58 -2.14 -16.12
C GLU A 65 -2.03 -0.87 -15.37
N ILE A 66 -2.51 -1.01 -14.12
CA ILE A 66 -2.87 0.13 -13.26
C ILE A 66 -1.60 0.90 -12.87
N TYR A 67 -0.55 0.17 -12.53
CA TYR A 67 0.74 0.77 -12.20
C TYR A 67 1.40 1.44 -13.41
N ASP A 68 1.32 0.80 -14.60
CA ASP A 68 1.87 1.35 -15.84
C ASP A 68 1.16 2.66 -16.22
N GLU A 69 -0.16 2.71 -16.10
CA GLU A 69 -0.93 3.94 -16.32
C GLU A 69 -0.56 5.03 -15.31
N TYR A 70 -0.39 4.66 -14.04
CA TYR A 70 0.10 5.58 -13.03
C TYR A 70 1.44 6.19 -13.41
N GLN A 71 2.43 5.37 -13.82
CA GLN A 71 3.73 5.86 -14.27
C GLN A 71 3.61 6.77 -15.51
N ARG A 72 2.67 6.45 -16.42
CA ARG A 72 2.38 7.30 -17.57
C ARG A 72 1.89 8.69 -17.13
N LEU A 73 0.93 8.74 -16.21
CA LEU A 73 0.38 9.98 -15.66
C LEU A 73 1.45 10.81 -14.95
N GLN A 74 2.31 10.17 -14.17
CA GLN A 74 3.41 10.82 -13.48
C GLN A 74 4.42 11.45 -14.47
N LYS A 75 4.83 10.70 -15.49
CA LYS A 75 5.73 11.21 -16.54
C LYS A 75 5.12 12.34 -17.36
N ALA A 76 3.79 12.34 -17.52
CA ALA A 76 3.05 13.40 -18.19
C ALA A 76 2.80 14.65 -17.33
N GLY A 77 3.13 14.60 -16.02
CA GLY A 77 2.83 15.67 -15.07
C GLY A 77 1.32 15.81 -14.77
N GLU A 78 0.54 14.74 -15.02
CA GLU A 78 -0.91 14.73 -14.77
C GLU A 78 -1.27 14.38 -13.32
N VAL A 79 -0.29 13.92 -12.53
CA VAL A 79 -0.38 13.71 -11.08
C VAL A 79 0.82 14.39 -10.40
N PRO A 80 0.70 14.83 -9.13
CA PRO A 80 1.78 15.49 -8.43
C PRO A 80 3.04 14.61 -8.30
N GLU A 81 4.20 15.26 -8.30
CA GLU A 81 5.45 14.61 -7.93
C GLU A 81 5.39 14.13 -6.48
N GLY A 82 5.83 12.89 -6.21
CA GLY A 82 5.79 12.31 -4.86
C GLY A 82 4.46 11.64 -4.48
N PHE A 83 3.49 11.55 -5.40
CA PHE A 83 2.29 10.75 -5.16
C PHE A 83 2.64 9.30 -4.79
N MET A 84 2.03 8.81 -3.73
CA MET A 84 2.34 7.51 -3.15
C MET A 84 1.63 6.38 -3.90
N CYS A 85 2.40 5.53 -4.57
CA CYS A 85 1.89 4.35 -5.28
C CYS A 85 2.68 3.09 -4.89
N SER A 86 1.97 1.97 -4.76
CA SER A 86 2.57 0.65 -4.60
C SER A 86 2.68 -0.04 -5.96
N PRO A 87 3.82 -0.69 -6.27
CA PRO A 87 3.97 -1.44 -7.50
C PRO A 87 3.07 -2.67 -7.51
N GLY A 88 2.72 -3.14 -8.72
CA GLY A 88 2.15 -4.45 -8.92
C GLY A 88 3.15 -5.58 -8.72
N VAL A 89 2.70 -6.82 -8.90
CA VAL A 89 3.51 -8.03 -8.67
C VAL A 89 4.83 -8.01 -9.46
N ALA A 90 4.82 -7.53 -10.71
CA ALA A 90 6.04 -7.46 -11.53
C ALA A 90 7.08 -6.50 -10.97
N GLY A 91 6.66 -5.35 -10.43
CA GLY A 91 7.56 -4.39 -9.79
C GLY A 91 8.20 -4.93 -8.53
N VAL A 92 7.43 -5.64 -7.70
CA VAL A 92 7.93 -6.34 -6.52
C VAL A 92 8.97 -7.40 -6.91
N ALA A 93 8.64 -8.26 -7.90
CA ALA A 93 9.54 -9.30 -8.36
C ALA A 93 10.84 -8.72 -8.95
N LYS A 94 10.75 -7.66 -9.73
CA LYS A 94 11.90 -6.95 -10.30
C LYS A 94 12.83 -6.46 -9.18
N PHE A 95 12.32 -5.72 -8.20
CA PHE A 95 13.12 -5.22 -7.08
C PHE A 95 13.76 -6.37 -6.31
N TYR A 96 12.97 -7.41 -5.98
CA TYR A 96 13.46 -8.57 -5.25
C TYR A 96 14.63 -9.25 -5.97
N LEU A 97 14.54 -9.44 -7.28
CA LEU A 97 15.63 -10.01 -8.08
C LEU A 97 16.85 -9.09 -8.11
N LEU A 98 16.67 -7.80 -8.33
CA LEU A 98 17.78 -6.84 -8.35
C LEU A 98 18.57 -6.84 -7.03
N GLN A 99 17.87 -6.85 -5.90
CA GLN A 99 18.54 -6.84 -4.59
C GLN A 99 19.30 -8.15 -4.29
N LEU A 100 18.88 -9.29 -4.85
CA LEU A 100 19.62 -10.55 -4.69
C LEU A 100 21.03 -10.47 -5.30
N PHE A 101 21.18 -9.74 -6.41
CA PHE A 101 22.44 -9.54 -7.12
C PHE A 101 23.14 -8.24 -6.75
N ASN A 102 22.68 -7.52 -5.71
CA ASN A 102 23.12 -6.16 -5.34
C ASN A 102 23.06 -5.17 -6.54
N ALA A 103 22.10 -5.36 -7.45
CA ALA A 103 21.84 -4.53 -8.61
C ALA A 103 20.65 -3.57 -8.42
N ASP A 104 20.11 -3.50 -7.21
CA ASP A 104 19.00 -2.63 -6.81
C ASP A 104 19.34 -1.13 -6.95
N LEU A 105 20.62 -0.75 -6.99
CA LEU A 105 21.07 0.61 -7.32
C LEU A 105 20.60 1.09 -8.70
N PHE A 106 20.24 0.15 -9.62
CA PHE A 106 19.67 0.47 -10.94
C PHE A 106 18.13 0.58 -10.90
N HIS A 107 17.54 0.52 -9.73
CA HIS A 107 16.10 0.71 -9.58
C HIS A 107 15.75 2.20 -9.77
N SER A 108 14.92 2.49 -10.75
CA SER A 108 14.54 3.86 -11.14
C SER A 108 13.03 4.08 -11.25
N ASP A 109 12.25 3.13 -10.73
CA ASP A 109 10.80 3.23 -10.81
C ASP A 109 10.30 4.20 -9.72
N GLY A 110 9.35 5.09 -10.04
CA GLY A 110 8.81 6.12 -9.13
C GLY A 110 7.87 5.56 -8.04
N MET A 111 8.26 4.46 -7.42
CA MET A 111 7.53 3.81 -6.33
C MET A 111 7.87 4.47 -5.00
N CYS A 112 6.92 4.47 -4.06
CA CYS A 112 7.13 5.01 -2.72
C CYS A 112 6.95 3.94 -1.64
N VAL A 113 6.12 2.92 -1.88
CA VAL A 113 5.78 1.92 -0.87
C VAL A 113 5.61 0.54 -1.48
N PHE A 114 6.18 -0.46 -0.83
CA PHE A 114 5.97 -1.86 -1.17
C PHE A 114 4.99 -2.49 -0.19
N GLN A 115 3.97 -3.16 -0.72
CA GLN A 115 2.97 -3.86 0.06
C GLN A 115 3.11 -5.37 -0.19
N LEU A 116 3.66 -6.09 0.79
CA LEU A 116 4.15 -7.45 0.64
C LEU A 116 3.44 -8.44 1.58
N PRO A 117 3.21 -9.70 1.15
CA PRO A 117 3.01 -10.78 2.10
C PRO A 117 4.35 -11.11 2.78
N THR A 118 4.31 -11.69 3.98
CA THR A 118 5.54 -12.13 4.66
C THR A 118 6.25 -13.26 3.92
N LYS A 119 5.48 -14.05 3.15
CA LYS A 119 6.00 -15.12 2.30
C LYS A 119 5.27 -15.16 0.96
N TYR A 120 6.01 -15.49 -0.09
CA TYR A 120 5.44 -15.78 -1.41
C TYR A 120 5.96 -17.14 -1.86
N SER A 121 5.09 -18.16 -1.88
CA SER A 121 5.49 -19.56 -2.10
C SER A 121 6.58 -19.99 -1.09
N VAL A 122 7.74 -20.39 -1.57
CA VAL A 122 8.89 -20.81 -0.76
C VAL A 122 9.82 -19.65 -0.35
N ILE A 123 9.54 -18.44 -0.82
CA ILE A 123 10.38 -17.26 -0.61
C ILE A 123 9.87 -16.50 0.62
N THR A 124 10.71 -16.27 1.61
CA THR A 124 10.45 -15.39 2.73
C THR A 124 10.80 -13.96 2.32
N LEU A 125 9.79 -13.06 2.31
CA LEU A 125 9.94 -11.64 2.00
C LEU A 125 10.13 -10.79 3.27
N ALA A 126 9.57 -11.22 4.40
CA ALA A 126 9.76 -10.55 5.68
C ALA A 126 11.16 -10.84 6.24
N THR A 127 12.15 -10.12 5.76
CA THR A 127 13.54 -10.20 6.23
C THR A 127 14.09 -8.79 6.49
N GLU A 128 14.87 -8.64 7.56
CA GLU A 128 15.54 -7.38 7.87
C GLU A 128 16.35 -6.84 6.68
N ARG A 129 17.06 -7.76 5.98
CA ARG A 129 17.81 -7.37 4.77
C ARG A 129 16.94 -6.74 3.69
N LEU A 130 15.77 -7.32 3.38
CA LEU A 130 14.90 -6.77 2.34
C LEU A 130 14.32 -5.43 2.75
N VAL A 131 13.88 -5.30 4.01
CA VAL A 131 13.37 -4.04 4.55
C VAL A 131 14.45 -2.96 4.49
N GLN A 132 15.67 -3.26 4.97
CA GLN A 132 16.79 -2.30 4.93
C GLN A 132 17.12 -1.88 3.48
N ARG A 133 17.16 -2.83 2.53
CA ARG A 133 17.41 -2.48 1.11
C ARG A 133 16.34 -1.58 0.53
N MET A 134 15.07 -1.77 0.91
CA MET A 134 14.00 -0.86 0.50
C MET A 134 14.18 0.54 1.13
N HIS A 135 14.54 0.60 2.41
CA HIS A 135 14.85 1.87 3.09
C HIS A 135 16.03 2.60 2.47
N ASP A 136 17.09 1.89 2.04
CA ASP A 136 18.24 2.47 1.33
C ASP A 136 17.84 3.18 0.02
N HIS A 137 16.68 2.81 -0.56
CA HIS A 137 16.06 3.44 -1.72
C HIS A 137 14.92 4.42 -1.36
N ASN A 138 14.76 4.77 -0.09
CA ASN A 138 13.67 5.61 0.41
C ASN A 138 12.28 5.04 0.10
N LEU A 139 12.14 3.71 0.16
CA LEU A 139 10.91 2.98 -0.07
C LEU A 139 10.33 2.48 1.25
N ALA A 140 9.07 2.77 1.53
CA ALA A 140 8.36 2.22 2.69
C ALA A 140 7.93 0.77 2.43
N VAL A 141 7.87 -0.03 3.50
CA VAL A 141 7.48 -1.45 3.43
C VAL A 141 6.29 -1.72 4.34
N HIS A 142 5.20 -2.15 3.74
CA HIS A 142 4.01 -2.59 4.45
C HIS A 142 3.81 -4.10 4.28
N PHE A 143 3.43 -4.80 5.36
CA PHE A 143 3.09 -6.22 5.30
C PHE A 143 1.60 -6.46 5.51
N TRP A 144 1.04 -7.44 4.76
CA TRP A 144 -0.39 -7.83 4.78
C TRP A 144 -0.53 -9.36 4.66
N THR A 145 -1.60 -10.00 5.10
CA THR A 145 -2.49 -9.55 6.17
C THR A 145 -2.03 -10.24 7.44
N ILE A 146 -1.62 -9.47 8.44
CA ILE A 146 -0.94 -9.98 9.63
C ILE A 146 -1.89 -9.92 10.83
N ASN A 147 -2.23 -11.07 11.37
CA ASN A 147 -3.21 -11.19 12.45
C ASN A 147 -2.63 -11.75 13.76
N ASP A 148 -1.43 -12.33 13.68
CA ASP A 148 -0.72 -12.88 14.83
C ASP A 148 0.13 -11.82 15.54
N PRO A 149 -0.02 -11.63 16.88
CA PRO A 149 0.75 -10.62 17.61
C PRO A 149 2.27 -10.84 17.62
N GLU A 150 2.73 -12.10 17.57
CA GLU A 150 4.18 -12.38 17.53
C GLU A 150 4.77 -12.01 16.15
N GLU A 151 4.02 -12.29 15.08
CA GLU A 151 4.39 -11.85 13.74
C GLU A 151 4.38 -10.31 13.63
N MET A 152 3.42 -9.63 14.26
CA MET A 152 3.42 -8.15 14.36
C MET A 152 4.67 -7.64 15.06
N ARG A 153 5.06 -8.22 16.21
CA ARG A 153 6.29 -7.85 16.93
C ARG A 153 7.53 -8.06 16.08
N PHE A 154 7.62 -9.20 15.42
CA PHE A 154 8.72 -9.50 14.51
C PHE A 154 8.85 -8.46 13.40
N LEU A 155 7.75 -8.12 12.72
CA LEU A 155 7.75 -7.15 11.63
C LEU A 155 8.12 -5.74 12.10
N ILE A 156 7.63 -5.31 13.24
CA ILE A 156 8.05 -4.03 13.87
C ILE A 156 9.56 -4.09 14.16
N GLY A 157 10.04 -5.21 14.68
CA GLY A 157 11.46 -5.40 15.03
C GLY A 157 12.40 -5.33 13.84
N ILE A 158 12.00 -5.80 12.66
CA ILE A 158 12.79 -5.70 11.43
C ILE A 158 12.59 -4.38 10.66
N GLY A 159 11.80 -3.45 11.21
CA GLY A 159 11.64 -2.10 10.68
C GLY A 159 10.52 -1.92 9.66
N ALA A 160 9.49 -2.77 9.66
CA ALA A 160 8.31 -2.55 8.80
C ALA A 160 7.66 -1.19 9.08
N ASP A 161 7.33 -0.44 8.03
CA ASP A 161 6.70 0.89 8.12
C ASP A 161 5.18 0.80 8.31
N GLY A 162 4.58 -0.32 7.91
CA GLY A 162 3.15 -0.55 8.07
C GLY A 162 2.78 -2.03 8.17
N ILE A 163 1.71 -2.28 8.91
CA ILE A 163 1.10 -3.60 9.05
C ILE A 163 -0.39 -3.47 8.78
N MET A 164 -0.89 -4.24 7.82
CA MET A 164 -2.32 -4.38 7.53
C MET A 164 -2.85 -5.60 8.25
N THR A 165 -3.91 -5.42 9.04
CA THR A 165 -4.49 -6.46 9.88
C THR A 165 -6.00 -6.37 9.92
N ASP A 166 -6.68 -7.53 10.08
CA ASP A 166 -8.12 -7.59 10.37
C ASP A 166 -8.42 -7.27 11.86
N TYR A 167 -7.37 -7.19 12.72
CA TYR A 167 -7.50 -6.97 14.15
C TYR A 167 -6.70 -5.72 14.61
N PRO A 168 -7.15 -4.50 14.25
CA PRO A 168 -6.40 -3.28 14.54
C PRO A 168 -6.16 -3.04 16.04
N HIS A 169 -7.08 -3.51 16.91
CA HIS A 169 -6.90 -3.45 18.37
C HIS A 169 -5.68 -4.25 18.85
N ARG A 170 -5.42 -5.45 18.27
CA ARG A 170 -4.23 -6.26 18.59
C ARG A 170 -2.94 -5.54 18.20
N LEU A 171 -2.94 -4.94 17.01
CA LEU A 171 -1.78 -4.17 16.55
C LEU A 171 -1.52 -2.96 17.45
N ALA A 172 -2.57 -2.27 17.90
CA ALA A 172 -2.47 -1.16 18.84
C ALA A 172 -1.87 -1.60 20.18
N GLU A 173 -2.29 -2.75 20.73
CA GLU A 173 -1.74 -3.33 21.96
C GLU A 173 -0.26 -3.70 21.80
N VAL A 174 0.09 -4.36 20.69
CA VAL A 174 1.48 -4.70 20.37
C VAL A 174 2.31 -3.42 20.28
N TYR A 175 1.86 -2.42 19.55
CA TYR A 175 2.58 -1.16 19.36
C TYR A 175 2.78 -0.41 20.69
N ALA A 176 1.76 -0.37 21.55
CA ALA A 176 1.85 0.23 22.89
C ALA A 176 2.94 -0.45 23.75
N SER A 177 3.20 -1.76 23.57
CA SER A 177 4.24 -2.47 24.31
C SER A 177 5.67 -2.04 23.97
N TYR A 178 5.88 -1.33 22.85
CA TYR A 178 7.18 -0.74 22.49
C TYR A 178 7.44 0.63 23.11
N GLY A 179 6.51 1.15 23.95
CA GLY A 179 6.69 2.40 24.66
C GLY A 179 6.73 3.65 23.79
N LYS A 180 6.08 3.58 22.63
CA LYS A 180 6.03 4.69 21.66
C LYS A 180 4.59 5.19 21.48
#